data_7a9e44cbfc9ec16ec8e3a58f647a3ffc
#
_entry.id   7a9e44cbfc9ec16ec8e3a58f647a3ffc
#
_cell.length_a   1.000
_cell.length_b   1.000
_cell.length_c   1.000
_cell.angle_alpha   90.00
_cell.angle_beta   90.00
_cell.angle_gamma   90.00
#
_symmetry.space_group_name_H-M   'P 1'
#
loop_
_entity.id
_entity.type
_entity.pdbx_description
1 polymer ?
#
loop_
_entity_poly.entity_id
_entity_poly.type
_entity_poly.pdbx_seq_one_letter_code
_entity_poly.pdbx_strand_id
1 'polypeptide(L)'
;MKKMRKMVSLVLTAAMTAGLMTGMGALTASADSERTKITALLKGTESTEQFQTFDYLLKNFCDEKGLDYEIELVNDMQDYFTKLQMYINSDTLPDIFGCPNGTLSAACKDIDALVDVGAELERNGYADKLNGALRDFLTDADDGNLYLFPQALYCEYFMYRKDIFEDAGITEAPTTWKEFEEDCQKIADMGEMPVIVGASDAWQLMRYLSFSP
;
A
#
# COMPACT_ATOMS: atom_id res chain seq x y z
N MET A 1 -28.88 -2.24 2.83
CA MET A 1 -29.55 -1.16 2.08
C MET A 1 -28.65 -0.54 1.00
N LYS A 2 -27.31 -0.43 1.16
CA LYS A 2 -26.38 0.11 0.14
C LYS A 2 -26.27 -0.74 -1.14
N LYS A 3 -26.32 -2.09 -1.06
CA LYS A 3 -26.32 -2.97 -2.25
C LYS A 3 -27.53 -2.75 -3.18
N MET A 4 -28.68 -2.39 -2.63
CA MET A 4 -29.88 -2.07 -3.43
C MET A 4 -29.77 -0.74 -4.18
N ARG A 5 -29.00 0.23 -3.68
CA ARG A 5 -28.81 1.52 -4.36
C ARG A 5 -27.96 1.41 -5.64
N LYS A 6 -26.93 0.58 -5.63
CA LYS A 6 -26.08 0.33 -6.84
C LYS A 6 -26.88 -0.41 -7.94
N MET A 7 -27.78 -1.33 -7.58
CA MET A 7 -28.65 -1.98 -8.57
C MET A 7 -29.74 -1.06 -9.13
N VAL A 8 -30.28 -0.16 -8.32
CA VAL A 8 -31.31 0.79 -8.78
C VAL A 8 -30.73 1.85 -9.74
N SER A 9 -29.47 2.27 -9.54
CA SER A 9 -28.77 3.18 -10.45
C SER A 9 -28.56 2.57 -11.84
N LEU A 10 -28.19 1.30 -11.92
CA LEU A 10 -27.98 0.60 -13.20
C LEU A 10 -29.29 0.38 -13.98
N VAL A 11 -30.40 0.19 -13.29
CA VAL A 11 -31.73 -0.03 -13.93
C VAL A 11 -32.35 1.27 -14.41
N LEU A 12 -32.08 2.41 -13.74
CA LEU A 12 -32.62 3.70 -14.19
C LEU A 12 -31.94 4.24 -15.46
N THR A 13 -30.66 3.91 -15.66
CA THR A 13 -29.93 4.33 -16.86
C THR A 13 -30.38 3.56 -18.10
N ALA A 14 -30.78 2.29 -17.95
CA ALA A 14 -31.29 1.45 -19.04
C ALA A 14 -32.72 1.81 -19.48
N ALA A 15 -33.51 2.48 -18.64
CA ALA A 15 -34.93 2.79 -18.94
C ALA A 15 -35.12 4.12 -19.71
N MET A 16 -34.11 5.00 -19.76
CA MET A 16 -34.22 6.29 -20.49
C MET A 16 -33.76 6.23 -21.96
N THR A 17 -33.18 5.13 -22.42
CA THR A 17 -32.74 4.97 -23.82
C THR A 17 -33.72 4.28 -24.74
N ALA A 18 -34.89 3.83 -24.24
CA ALA A 18 -35.87 3.08 -25.03
C ALA A 18 -37.02 3.95 -25.65
N GLY A 19 -36.99 5.28 -25.51
CA GLY A 19 -38.14 6.17 -25.80
C GLY A 19 -38.02 7.11 -26.98
N LEU A 20 -37.01 7.04 -27.86
CA LEU A 20 -36.89 7.96 -29.02
C LEU A 20 -36.23 7.27 -30.22
N MET A 21 -36.93 6.34 -30.86
CA MET A 21 -36.61 5.89 -32.21
C MET A 21 -37.86 5.74 -33.06
N THR A 22 -38.31 6.84 -33.63
CA THR A 22 -39.01 6.82 -34.94
C THR A 22 -38.50 8.00 -35.75
N GLY A 23 -37.67 7.72 -36.76
CA GLY A 23 -37.41 8.63 -37.86
C GLY A 23 -35.96 8.88 -38.22
N MET A 24 -35.54 8.24 -39.29
CA MET A 24 -34.51 8.63 -40.27
C MET A 24 -33.03 8.43 -39.96
N GLY A 25 -32.44 7.60 -40.76
CA GLY A 25 -31.04 7.66 -41.19
C GLY A 25 -30.09 6.80 -40.42
N ALA A 26 -29.58 5.77 -41.06
CA ALA A 26 -28.47 4.95 -40.60
C ALA A 26 -27.21 5.83 -40.41
N LEU A 27 -27.04 6.35 -39.22
CA LEU A 27 -25.73 6.73 -38.70
C LEU A 27 -25.23 5.49 -38.00
N THR A 28 -24.25 4.83 -38.57
CA THR A 28 -23.38 3.89 -37.85
C THR A 28 -22.60 4.69 -36.84
N ALA A 29 -23.23 4.97 -35.70
CA ALA A 29 -22.50 5.34 -34.51
C ALA A 29 -21.77 4.05 -34.08
N SER A 30 -20.47 3.95 -34.34
CA SER A 30 -19.59 3.13 -33.53
C SER A 30 -19.88 3.55 -32.08
N ALA A 31 -20.66 2.74 -31.37
CA ALA A 31 -20.68 2.79 -29.93
C ALA A 31 -19.26 2.35 -29.51
N ASP A 32 -18.39 3.33 -29.30
CA ASP A 32 -17.21 3.13 -28.47
C ASP A 32 -17.78 2.66 -27.13
N SER A 33 -17.77 1.36 -26.91
CA SER A 33 -18.16 0.82 -25.60
C SER A 33 -17.10 1.31 -24.63
N GLU A 34 -17.47 2.29 -23.82
CA GLU A 34 -16.63 2.85 -22.78
C GLU A 34 -16.09 1.66 -21.97
N ARG A 35 -14.79 1.42 -22.10
CA ARG A 35 -14.14 0.32 -21.38
C ARG A 35 -14.21 0.61 -19.89
N THR A 36 -14.47 -0.42 -19.09
CA THR A 36 -14.38 -0.31 -17.64
C THR A 36 -12.94 0.09 -17.28
N LYS A 37 -12.79 1.17 -16.54
CA LYS A 37 -11.51 1.71 -16.12
C LYS A 37 -11.18 1.25 -14.71
N ILE A 38 -9.96 0.78 -14.49
CA ILE A 38 -9.37 0.53 -13.17
C ILE A 38 -8.62 1.79 -12.74
N THR A 39 -8.87 2.24 -11.52
CA THR A 39 -8.22 3.41 -10.93
C THR A 39 -7.27 2.99 -9.80
N ALA A 40 -6.09 3.62 -9.75
CA ALA A 40 -5.11 3.35 -8.71
C ALA A 40 -4.54 4.66 -8.12
N LEU A 41 -4.30 4.67 -6.81
CA LEU A 41 -3.58 5.72 -6.10
C LEU A 41 -2.32 5.13 -5.48
N LEU A 42 -1.16 5.59 -5.92
CA LEU A 42 0.13 5.10 -5.47
C LEU A 42 1.02 6.23 -4.93
N LYS A 43 1.84 5.89 -3.94
CA LYS A 43 2.90 6.78 -3.50
C LYS A 43 4.13 6.61 -4.38
N GLY A 44 4.69 7.71 -4.87
CA GLY A 44 5.93 7.72 -5.63
C GLY A 44 5.91 8.63 -6.82
N THR A 45 6.85 8.41 -7.71
CA THR A 45 7.01 9.10 -8.99
C THR A 45 7.16 8.08 -10.11
N GLU A 46 6.95 8.49 -11.34
CA GLU A 46 7.09 7.61 -12.53
C GLU A 46 8.49 7.01 -12.69
N SER A 47 9.50 7.62 -12.09
CA SER A 47 10.88 7.14 -12.13
C SER A 47 11.19 6.05 -11.11
N THR A 48 10.29 5.75 -10.17
CA THR A 48 10.53 4.69 -9.19
C THR A 48 10.34 3.31 -9.80
N GLU A 49 11.24 2.38 -9.50
CA GLU A 49 11.20 1.01 -10.00
C GLU A 49 9.90 0.29 -9.58
N GLN A 50 9.43 0.57 -8.37
CA GLN A 50 8.17 0.02 -7.87
C GLN A 50 6.97 0.45 -8.72
N PHE A 51 6.91 1.75 -9.09
CA PHE A 51 5.87 2.24 -9.98
C PHE A 51 5.96 1.59 -11.35
N GLN A 52 7.14 1.56 -11.96
CA GLN A 52 7.34 0.99 -13.29
C GLN A 52 6.94 -0.48 -13.34
N THR A 53 7.26 -1.25 -12.29
CA THR A 53 6.84 -2.64 -12.19
C THR A 53 5.31 -2.76 -12.06
N PHE A 54 4.69 -1.94 -11.21
CA PHE A 54 3.24 -1.96 -11.01
C PHE A 54 2.50 -1.55 -12.29
N ASP A 55 2.92 -0.45 -12.93
CA ASP A 55 2.35 0.02 -14.20
C ASP A 55 2.43 -1.04 -15.30
N TYR A 56 3.60 -1.68 -15.44
CA TYR A 56 3.79 -2.76 -16.39
C TYR A 56 2.83 -3.95 -16.16
N LEU A 57 2.66 -4.36 -14.91
CA LEU A 57 1.77 -5.47 -14.55
C LEU A 57 0.30 -5.10 -14.76
N LEU A 58 -0.11 -3.90 -14.33
CA LEU A 58 -1.48 -3.42 -14.49
C LEU A 58 -1.83 -3.23 -15.96
N LYS A 59 -0.91 -2.65 -16.74
CA LYS A 59 -1.08 -2.51 -18.20
C LYS A 59 -1.33 -3.86 -18.87
N ASN A 60 -0.49 -4.86 -18.60
CA ASN A 60 -0.64 -6.17 -19.20
C ASN A 60 -1.97 -6.84 -18.82
N PHE A 61 -2.38 -6.71 -17.57
CA PHE A 61 -3.67 -7.21 -17.11
C PHE A 61 -4.84 -6.51 -17.82
N CYS A 62 -4.81 -5.19 -17.92
CA CYS A 62 -5.86 -4.42 -18.58
C CYS A 62 -5.94 -4.71 -20.08
N ASP A 63 -4.79 -4.83 -20.75
CA ASP A 63 -4.72 -5.22 -22.17
C ASP A 63 -5.34 -6.61 -22.40
N GLU A 64 -5.03 -7.59 -21.53
CA GLU A 64 -5.60 -8.94 -21.61
C GLU A 64 -7.12 -8.97 -21.41
N LYS A 65 -7.62 -8.14 -20.47
CA LYS A 65 -9.04 -8.11 -20.09
C LYS A 65 -9.87 -7.12 -20.92
N GLY A 66 -9.27 -6.31 -21.77
CA GLY A 66 -9.96 -5.25 -22.51
C GLY A 66 -10.44 -4.12 -21.63
N LEU A 67 -9.67 -3.78 -20.59
CA LEU A 67 -9.94 -2.72 -19.62
C LEU A 67 -9.05 -1.51 -19.91
N ASP A 68 -9.45 -0.34 -19.42
CA ASP A 68 -8.59 0.83 -19.32
C ASP A 68 -8.08 0.98 -17.88
N TYR A 69 -7.05 1.78 -17.66
CA TYR A 69 -6.57 2.08 -16.32
C TYR A 69 -6.05 3.51 -16.19
N GLU A 70 -6.01 3.99 -14.96
CA GLU A 70 -5.45 5.30 -14.59
C GLU A 70 -4.73 5.19 -13.24
N ILE A 71 -3.50 5.68 -13.18
CA ILE A 71 -2.72 5.71 -11.96
C ILE A 71 -2.47 7.14 -11.54
N GLU A 72 -2.91 7.50 -10.36
CA GLU A 72 -2.58 8.76 -9.72
C GLU A 72 -1.38 8.58 -8.80
N LEU A 73 -0.37 9.45 -8.95
CA LEU A 73 0.86 9.43 -8.17
C LEU A 73 0.93 10.61 -7.20
N VAL A 74 1.28 10.32 -5.98
CA VAL A 74 1.55 11.34 -4.95
C VAL A 74 2.92 11.06 -4.34
N ASN A 75 3.87 11.97 -4.53
CA ASN A 75 5.26 11.75 -4.11
C ASN A 75 5.47 11.91 -2.61
N ASP A 76 4.88 12.94 -2.01
CA ASP A 76 5.00 13.18 -0.57
C ASP A 76 4.11 12.24 0.24
N MET A 77 4.62 11.72 1.36
CA MET A 77 3.90 10.76 2.19
C MET A 77 2.70 11.40 2.91
N GLN A 78 2.87 12.63 3.40
CA GLN A 78 1.82 13.33 4.13
C GLN A 78 0.68 13.74 3.20
N ASP A 79 1.03 14.21 1.99
CA ASP A 79 0.06 14.54 0.95
C ASP A 79 -0.69 13.28 0.50
N TYR A 80 0.01 12.15 0.38
CA TYR A 80 -0.60 10.86 0.06
C TYR A 80 -1.65 10.47 1.10
N PHE A 81 -1.33 10.52 2.38
CA PHE A 81 -2.28 10.19 3.45
C PHE A 81 -3.44 11.16 3.53
N THR A 82 -3.17 12.46 3.33
CA THR A 82 -4.21 13.48 3.27
C THR A 82 -5.19 13.19 2.13
N LYS A 83 -4.67 12.84 0.97
CA LYS A 83 -5.49 12.52 -0.21
C LYS A 83 -6.31 11.24 0.00
N LEU A 84 -5.69 10.19 0.53
CA LEU A 84 -6.39 8.95 0.87
C LEU A 84 -7.54 9.21 1.85
N GLN A 85 -7.31 10.03 2.89
CA GLN A 85 -8.35 10.42 3.83
C GLN A 85 -9.50 11.22 3.16
N MET A 86 -9.18 12.06 2.17
CA MET A 86 -10.21 12.75 1.38
C MET A 86 -11.07 11.77 0.59
N TYR A 87 -10.47 10.77 -0.05
CA TYR A 87 -11.18 9.72 -0.78
C TYR A 87 -12.06 8.85 0.14
N ILE A 88 -11.57 8.51 1.34
CA ILE A 88 -12.35 7.80 2.37
C ILE A 88 -13.58 8.63 2.76
N ASN A 89 -13.39 9.92 3.06
CA ASN A 89 -14.46 10.80 3.52
C ASN A 89 -15.52 11.08 2.43
N SER A 90 -15.13 11.04 1.16
CA SER A 90 -16.03 11.28 0.02
C SER A 90 -16.68 10.02 -0.54
N ASP A 91 -16.32 8.82 -0.03
CA ASP A 91 -16.75 7.51 -0.56
C ASP A 91 -16.40 7.33 -2.05
N THR A 92 -15.20 7.81 -2.44
CA THR A 92 -14.69 7.79 -3.82
C THR A 92 -13.31 7.15 -3.93
N LEU A 93 -13.02 6.17 -3.08
CA LEU A 93 -11.75 5.45 -3.12
C LEU A 93 -11.47 4.86 -4.50
N PRO A 94 -10.24 4.94 -5.00
CA PRO A 94 -9.83 4.21 -6.19
C PRO A 94 -9.89 2.69 -5.96
N ASP A 95 -9.90 1.92 -7.04
CA ASP A 95 -9.99 0.45 -6.97
C ASP A 95 -8.76 -0.18 -6.30
N ILE A 96 -7.59 0.44 -6.50
CA ILE A 96 -6.32 -0.01 -5.92
C ILE A 96 -5.62 1.18 -5.24
N PHE A 97 -5.21 1.00 -4.01
CA PHE A 97 -4.45 2.03 -3.30
C PHE A 97 -3.50 1.43 -2.27
N GLY A 98 -2.38 2.10 -2.04
CA GLY A 98 -1.45 1.76 -0.96
C GLY A 98 -2.02 2.21 0.38
N CYS A 99 -2.21 1.28 1.31
CA CYS A 99 -2.69 1.62 2.64
C CYS A 99 -1.74 1.04 3.68
N PRO A 100 -1.17 1.87 4.56
CA PRO A 100 -0.43 1.35 5.70
C PRO A 100 -1.38 0.65 6.66
N ASN A 101 -0.90 -0.38 7.33
CA ASN A 101 -1.64 -0.99 8.43
C ASN A 101 -1.90 0.06 9.54
N GLY A 102 -3.05 0.00 10.19
CA GLY A 102 -3.41 0.90 11.29
C GLY A 102 -4.66 1.75 11.01
N THR A 103 -4.63 3.02 11.43
CA THR A 103 -5.83 3.89 11.44
C THR A 103 -6.51 4.05 10.08
N LEU A 104 -5.74 4.20 9.00
CA LEU A 104 -6.32 4.37 7.67
C LEU A 104 -6.94 3.07 7.13
N SER A 105 -6.31 1.92 7.38
CA SER A 105 -6.89 0.62 7.01
C SER A 105 -8.16 0.33 7.80
N ALA A 106 -8.18 0.67 9.10
CA ALA A 106 -9.38 0.57 9.92
C ALA A 106 -10.52 1.46 9.38
N ALA A 107 -10.22 2.71 9.01
CA ALA A 107 -11.22 3.61 8.43
C ALA A 107 -11.79 3.10 7.10
N CYS A 108 -10.97 2.46 6.26
CA CYS A 108 -11.44 1.81 5.03
C CYS A 108 -12.32 0.58 5.34
N LYS A 109 -12.00 -0.19 6.38
CA LYS A 109 -12.79 -1.32 6.85
C LYS A 109 -14.16 -0.85 7.37
N ASP A 110 -14.19 0.22 8.18
CA ASP A 110 -15.42 0.78 8.76
C ASP A 110 -16.46 1.20 7.71
N ILE A 111 -16.02 1.59 6.51
CA ILE A 111 -16.89 1.95 5.39
C ILE A 111 -17.15 0.78 4.41
N ASP A 112 -16.73 -0.45 4.76
CA ASP A 112 -16.89 -1.66 3.93
C ASP A 112 -16.25 -1.50 2.52
N ALA A 113 -15.11 -0.82 2.45
CA ALA A 113 -14.41 -0.52 1.20
C ALA A 113 -13.35 -1.55 0.82
N LEU A 114 -12.99 -2.46 1.72
CA LEU A 114 -11.92 -3.43 1.50
C LEU A 114 -12.47 -4.80 1.06
N VAL A 115 -11.69 -5.47 0.23
CA VAL A 115 -11.93 -6.85 -0.20
C VAL A 115 -11.12 -7.79 0.67
N ASP A 116 -11.68 -8.94 1.04
CA ASP A 116 -10.90 -10.03 1.63
C ASP A 116 -9.96 -10.64 0.59
N VAL A 117 -8.73 -10.15 0.60
CA VAL A 117 -7.64 -10.60 -0.28
C VAL A 117 -7.28 -12.06 0.00
N GLY A 118 -7.43 -12.52 1.24
CA GLY A 118 -7.19 -13.92 1.63
C GLY A 118 -8.11 -14.86 0.88
N ALA A 119 -9.40 -14.58 0.88
CA ALA A 119 -10.39 -15.37 0.13
C ALA A 119 -10.14 -15.33 -1.39
N GLU A 120 -9.69 -14.19 -1.93
CA GLU A 120 -9.34 -14.08 -3.34
C GLU A 120 -8.10 -14.90 -3.70
N LEU A 121 -7.07 -14.91 -2.84
CA LEU A 121 -5.89 -15.75 -3.05
C LEU A 121 -6.24 -17.23 -3.03
N GLU A 122 -7.12 -17.67 -2.15
CA GLU A 122 -7.59 -19.05 -2.09
C GLU A 122 -8.39 -19.43 -3.35
N ARG A 123 -9.32 -18.59 -3.74
CA ARG A 123 -10.16 -18.81 -4.95
C ARG A 123 -9.33 -18.96 -6.21
N ASN A 124 -8.22 -18.23 -6.31
CA ASN A 124 -7.35 -18.22 -7.48
C ASN A 124 -6.15 -19.18 -7.38
N GLY A 125 -6.03 -19.96 -6.30
CA GLY A 125 -4.95 -20.95 -6.13
C GLY A 125 -3.59 -20.32 -5.81
N TYR A 126 -3.57 -19.12 -5.21
CA TYR A 126 -2.35 -18.40 -4.81
C TYR A 126 -2.13 -18.37 -3.29
N ALA A 127 -2.94 -19.06 -2.51
CA ALA A 127 -2.84 -19.06 -1.05
C ALA A 127 -1.44 -19.44 -0.53
N ASP A 128 -0.82 -20.43 -1.16
CA ASP A 128 0.52 -20.92 -0.80
C ASP A 128 1.67 -19.99 -1.24
N LYS A 129 1.39 -18.96 -2.02
CA LYS A 129 2.41 -18.00 -2.49
C LYS A 129 2.72 -16.95 -1.44
N LEU A 130 1.82 -16.70 -0.50
CA LEU A 130 2.04 -15.79 0.60
C LEU A 130 2.70 -16.54 1.76
N ASN A 131 3.85 -16.02 2.23
CA ASN A 131 4.55 -16.57 3.39
C ASN A 131 3.61 -16.65 4.60
N GLY A 132 3.60 -17.79 5.33
CA GLY A 132 2.70 -18.04 6.44
C GLY A 132 2.81 -17.01 7.57
N ALA A 133 4.04 -16.66 7.99
CA ALA A 133 4.26 -15.67 9.04
C ALA A 133 3.76 -14.27 8.63
N LEU A 134 3.89 -13.93 7.35
CA LEU A 134 3.37 -12.67 6.82
C LEU A 134 1.84 -12.68 6.73
N ARG A 135 1.26 -13.82 6.36
CA ARG A 135 -0.20 -14.02 6.39
C ARG A 135 -0.74 -13.82 7.80
N ASP A 136 -0.14 -14.48 8.79
CA ASP A 136 -0.54 -14.38 10.20
C ASP A 136 -0.44 -12.93 10.71
N PHE A 137 0.63 -12.21 10.33
CA PHE A 137 0.82 -10.80 10.69
C PHE A 137 -0.22 -9.87 10.06
N LEU A 138 -0.67 -10.13 8.84
CA LEU A 138 -1.61 -9.30 8.09
C LEU A 138 -3.08 -9.70 8.32
N THR A 139 -3.33 -10.86 8.93
CA THR A 139 -4.69 -11.31 9.25
C THR A 139 -5.29 -10.41 10.32
N ASP A 140 -6.45 -9.87 10.03
CA ASP A 140 -7.21 -9.04 10.97
C ASP A 140 -7.65 -9.87 12.18
N ALA A 141 -7.34 -9.39 13.38
CA ALA A 141 -7.59 -10.12 14.62
C ALA A 141 -9.09 -10.20 15.00
N ASP A 142 -9.91 -9.29 14.48
CA ASP A 142 -11.32 -9.19 14.83
C ASP A 142 -12.19 -10.16 14.03
N ASP A 143 -11.87 -10.34 12.73
CA ASP A 143 -12.71 -11.13 11.83
C ASP A 143 -11.96 -12.25 11.07
N GLY A 144 -10.64 -12.32 11.19
CA GLY A 144 -9.82 -13.34 10.57
C GLY A 144 -9.59 -13.16 9.07
N ASN A 145 -10.02 -12.05 8.48
CA ASN A 145 -9.85 -11.74 7.07
C ASN A 145 -8.47 -11.11 6.79
N LEU A 146 -8.04 -11.16 5.54
CA LEU A 146 -6.81 -10.51 5.10
C LEU A 146 -7.19 -9.41 4.09
N TYR A 147 -7.08 -8.16 4.52
CA TYR A 147 -7.48 -7.01 3.70
C TYR A 147 -6.34 -6.35 2.94
N LEU A 148 -5.09 -6.67 3.28
CA LEU A 148 -3.90 -6.05 2.70
C LEU A 148 -3.09 -7.08 1.93
N PHE A 149 -2.69 -6.74 0.72
CA PHE A 149 -1.69 -7.51 -0.03
C PHE A 149 -0.31 -6.87 0.16
N PRO A 150 0.70 -7.61 0.65
CA PRO A 150 2.02 -7.04 0.89
C PRO A 150 2.73 -6.76 -0.44
N GLN A 151 3.11 -5.51 -0.67
CA GLN A 151 3.86 -5.11 -1.85
C GLN A 151 5.36 -5.37 -1.70
N ALA A 152 5.89 -5.16 -0.48
CA ALA A 152 7.30 -5.33 -0.18
C ALA A 152 7.51 -5.69 1.29
N LEU A 153 8.61 -6.39 1.55
CA LEU A 153 9.10 -6.66 2.91
C LEU A 153 10.39 -5.90 3.11
N TYR A 154 10.43 -5.10 4.16
CA TYR A 154 11.62 -4.35 4.56
C TYR A 154 12.16 -4.90 5.86
N CYS A 155 13.47 -5.05 5.93
CA CYS A 155 14.16 -5.36 7.18
C CYS A 155 14.97 -4.14 7.61
N GLU A 156 14.93 -3.84 8.89
CA GLU A 156 15.73 -2.76 9.49
C GLU A 156 16.87 -3.37 10.29
N TYR A 157 18.04 -2.77 10.16
CA TYR A 157 19.25 -3.26 10.80
C TYR A 157 20.00 -2.10 11.44
N PHE A 158 20.70 -2.40 12.52
CA PHE A 158 21.83 -1.59 12.94
C PHE A 158 23.03 -1.91 12.04
N MET A 159 23.54 -0.90 11.34
CA MET A 159 24.78 -1.02 10.61
C MET A 159 25.88 -0.31 11.37
N TYR A 160 27.08 -0.90 11.40
CA TYR A 160 28.23 -0.32 12.06
C TYR A 160 29.46 -0.29 11.15
N ARG A 161 30.35 0.65 11.40
CA ARG A 161 31.65 0.74 10.75
C ARG A 161 32.64 -0.17 11.48
N LYS A 162 33.15 -1.16 10.77
CA LYS A 162 34.09 -2.15 11.33
C LYS A 162 35.39 -1.50 11.79
N ASP A 163 35.90 -0.53 11.02
CA ASP A 163 37.12 0.19 11.37
C ASP A 163 36.97 0.96 12.71
N ILE A 164 35.87 1.63 12.95
CA ILE A 164 35.61 2.30 14.25
C ILE A 164 35.50 1.29 15.39
N PHE A 165 34.88 0.13 15.16
CA PHE A 165 34.80 -0.93 16.16
C PHE A 165 36.17 -1.49 16.50
N GLU A 166 37.01 -1.75 15.48
CA GLU A 166 38.39 -2.22 15.66
C GLU A 166 39.21 -1.20 16.45
N ASP A 167 39.15 0.08 16.10
CA ASP A 167 39.85 1.17 16.79
C ASP A 167 39.37 1.33 18.24
N ALA A 168 38.09 1.09 18.53
CA ALA A 168 37.52 1.09 19.88
C ALA A 168 37.76 -0.22 20.66
N GLY A 169 38.44 -1.21 20.07
CA GLY A 169 38.67 -2.51 20.67
C GLY A 169 37.41 -3.38 20.83
N ILE A 170 36.37 -3.13 20.00
CA ILE A 170 35.14 -3.91 19.97
C ILE A 170 35.29 -5.00 18.93
N THR A 171 35.29 -6.25 19.37
CA THR A 171 35.55 -7.41 18.51
C THR A 171 34.30 -8.09 17.96
N GLU A 172 33.16 -7.91 18.64
CA GLU A 172 31.87 -8.49 18.28
C GLU A 172 30.76 -7.46 18.40
N ALA A 173 29.70 -7.61 17.63
CA ALA A 173 28.54 -6.71 17.74
C ALA A 173 27.79 -6.98 19.05
N PRO A 174 27.28 -5.94 19.74
CA PRO A 174 26.55 -6.09 20.98
C PRO A 174 25.28 -6.92 20.80
N THR A 175 24.99 -7.78 21.77
CA THR A 175 23.81 -8.64 21.80
C THR A 175 22.78 -8.19 22.84
N THR A 176 23.17 -7.27 23.73
CA THR A 176 22.33 -6.68 24.77
C THR A 176 22.40 -5.16 24.74
N TRP A 177 21.39 -4.50 25.28
CA TRP A 177 21.39 -3.03 25.42
C TRP A 177 22.57 -2.53 26.25
N LYS A 178 22.92 -3.25 27.30
CA LYS A 178 24.06 -2.89 28.15
C LYS A 178 25.38 -2.92 27.37
N GLU A 179 25.63 -3.97 26.59
CA GLU A 179 26.81 -4.05 25.72
C GLU A 179 26.79 -2.93 24.68
N PHE A 180 25.62 -2.63 24.09
CA PHE A 180 25.48 -1.53 23.16
C PHE A 180 25.83 -0.17 23.78
N GLU A 181 25.35 0.11 25.00
CA GLU A 181 25.68 1.35 25.72
C GLU A 181 27.18 1.41 26.07
N GLU A 182 27.78 0.31 26.51
CA GLU A 182 29.22 0.23 26.81
C GLU A 182 30.05 0.46 25.54
N ASP A 183 29.66 -0.08 24.40
CA ASP A 183 30.34 0.10 23.13
C ASP A 183 30.16 1.54 22.61
N CYS A 184 28.96 2.12 22.75
CA CYS A 184 28.74 3.52 22.46
C CYS A 184 29.66 4.44 23.28
N GLN A 185 29.89 4.12 24.57
CA GLN A 185 30.80 4.90 25.41
C GLN A 185 32.25 4.79 24.94
N LYS A 186 32.73 3.58 24.60
CA LYS A 186 34.09 3.40 24.04
C LYS A 186 34.32 4.24 22.79
N ILE A 187 33.33 4.25 21.87
CA ILE A 187 33.40 5.03 20.64
C ILE A 187 33.42 6.53 20.94
N ALA A 188 32.55 6.99 21.87
CA ALA A 188 32.50 8.39 22.29
C ALA A 188 33.81 8.85 22.94
N ASP A 189 34.46 8.02 23.75
CA ASP A 189 35.73 8.30 24.40
C ASP A 189 36.88 8.51 23.39
N MET A 190 36.75 7.98 22.17
CA MET A 190 37.67 8.23 21.05
C MET A 190 37.39 9.56 20.33
N GLY A 191 36.30 10.24 20.67
CA GLY A 191 35.85 11.47 20.00
C GLY A 191 35.02 11.22 18.75
N GLU A 192 34.61 9.99 18.51
CA GLU A 192 33.75 9.61 17.39
C GLU A 192 32.27 9.63 17.81
N MET A 193 31.37 9.75 16.84
CA MET A 193 29.93 9.73 17.08
C MET A 193 29.41 8.27 17.13
N PRO A 194 28.96 7.77 18.30
CA PRO A 194 28.63 6.36 18.42
C PRO A 194 27.34 5.96 17.70
N VAL A 195 26.36 6.86 17.59
CA VAL A 195 25.05 6.56 16.94
C VAL A 195 24.61 7.74 16.09
N ILE A 196 24.17 7.45 14.90
CA ILE A 196 23.54 8.42 14.00
C ILE A 196 22.15 7.88 13.65
N VAL A 197 21.14 8.70 13.87
CA VAL A 197 19.75 8.36 13.50
C VAL A 197 19.13 9.50 12.72
N GLY A 198 18.39 9.16 11.66
CA GLY A 198 17.55 10.13 10.99
C GLY A 198 16.34 10.44 11.87
N ALA A 199 16.15 11.71 12.26
CA ALA A 199 15.03 12.14 13.11
C ALA A 199 14.26 13.31 12.49
N SER A 200 14.45 13.58 11.20
CA SER A 200 13.66 14.56 10.46
C SER A 200 12.19 14.21 10.47
N ASP A 201 11.90 12.92 10.31
CA ASP A 201 10.55 12.39 10.42
C ASP A 201 10.40 11.60 11.73
N ALA A 202 9.39 11.92 12.51
CA ALA A 202 9.16 11.34 13.83
C ALA A 202 9.06 9.78 13.83
N TRP A 203 8.63 9.18 12.74
CA TRP A 203 8.49 7.72 12.64
C TRP A 203 9.83 6.97 12.74
N GLN A 204 10.92 7.56 12.26
CA GLN A 204 12.26 6.97 12.37
C GLN A 204 12.72 6.89 13.81
N LEU A 205 12.46 7.97 14.59
CA LEU A 205 12.78 8.01 16.01
C LEU A 205 11.94 7.01 16.81
N MET A 206 10.66 6.86 16.49
CA MET A 206 9.76 5.90 17.14
C MET A 206 10.23 4.46 16.99
N ARG A 207 10.86 4.11 15.89
CA ARG A 207 11.42 2.76 15.69
C ARG A 207 12.58 2.47 16.64
N TYR A 208 13.44 3.44 16.89
CA TYR A 208 14.48 3.30 17.88
C TYR A 208 13.90 3.06 19.28
N LEU A 209 12.86 3.80 19.65
CA LEU A 209 12.20 3.64 20.94
C LEU A 209 11.49 2.28 21.07
N SER A 210 11.07 1.66 19.99
CA SER A 210 10.43 0.33 20.01
C SER A 210 11.40 -0.81 20.31
N PHE A 211 12.71 -0.58 20.20
CA PHE A 211 13.77 -1.52 20.57
C PHE A 211 14.35 -1.28 21.97
N SER A 212 13.98 -0.18 22.60
CA SER A 212 14.42 0.11 23.97
C SER A 212 13.64 -0.77 24.97
N PRO A 213 14.29 -1.29 26.03
CA PRO A 213 13.68 -2.16 27.02
C PRO A 213 12.60 -1.45 27.84
#